data_41cdf8c759254b84a08f748d5845af49
#
_entry.id   41cdf8c759254b84a08f748d5845af49
#
_cell.length_a   1.000
_cell.length_b   1.000
_cell.length_c   1.000
_cell.angle_alpha   90.00
_cell.angle_beta   90.00
_cell.angle_gamma   90.00
#
_symmetry.space_group_name_H-M   'P 1'
#
loop_
_entity.id
_entity.type
_entity.pdbx_description
1 polymer ?
#
loop_
_entity_poly.entity_id
_entity_poly.type
_entity_poly.pdbx_seq_one_letter_code
_entity_poly.pdbx_strand_id
1 'polypeptide(L)'
;MESREFKPFGSVSALTLGGGGIGNVWGETSKEESIASVHLALESGIDHLDVAPMYGKGEAERVVGEAIKERSRDSFRLTTKCALGSLPDEEVYDRFNTSLIRSLDTMGTDYVDLFLLHSQLIENDHESQKPDSSFVATGNLTTLKSFYDAVVPAMETLKKEGKILNWGIGPGQEEAVCDVILSLIHI
;
A
#
# COMPACT_ATOMS: atom_id res chain seq x y z
N MET A 1 18.28 12.40 9.50
CA MET A 1 16.84 12.61 9.11
C MET A 1 16.03 12.96 10.34
N GLU A 2 15.08 13.87 10.26
CA GLU A 2 14.11 14.12 11.33
C GLU A 2 13.16 12.92 11.44
N SER A 3 12.80 12.52 12.68
CA SER A 3 11.84 11.45 12.92
C SER A 3 10.58 12.00 13.56
N ARG A 4 9.46 11.32 13.34
CA ARG A 4 8.14 11.64 13.86
C ARG A 4 7.51 10.42 14.49
N GLU A 5 6.78 10.62 15.59
CA GLU A 5 5.92 9.59 16.13
C GLU A 5 4.70 9.41 15.22
N PHE A 6 4.54 8.22 14.72
CA PHE A 6 3.40 7.83 13.88
C PHE A 6 2.84 6.49 14.36
N LYS A 7 1.73 6.52 15.05
CA LYS A 7 1.01 5.28 15.36
C LYS A 7 0.50 4.67 14.04
N PRO A 8 0.74 3.44 13.77
CA PRO A 8 1.18 2.33 14.63
C PRO A 8 2.68 2.00 14.53
N PHE A 9 3.50 2.79 13.83
CA PHE A 9 4.91 2.47 13.55
C PHE A 9 5.88 2.87 14.66
N GLY A 10 5.43 3.68 15.64
CA GLY A 10 6.32 4.35 16.56
C GLY A 10 7.08 5.48 15.87
N SER A 11 8.36 5.60 16.13
CA SER A 11 9.21 6.60 15.45
C SER A 11 9.52 6.19 14.03
N VAL A 12 9.28 7.08 13.08
CA VAL A 12 9.50 6.88 11.64
C VAL A 12 10.11 8.16 11.04
N SER A 13 10.86 8.04 9.97
CA SER A 13 11.42 9.20 9.25
C SER A 13 10.31 10.15 8.78
N ALA A 14 10.56 11.46 8.89
CA ALA A 14 9.60 12.48 8.44
C ALA A 14 9.35 12.49 6.92
N LEU A 15 10.22 11.80 6.17
CA LEU A 15 10.08 11.57 4.74
C LEU A 15 9.91 10.08 4.46
N THR A 16 9.16 9.78 3.41
CA THR A 16 8.95 8.43 2.87
C THR A 16 9.48 8.40 1.44
N LEU A 17 10.18 7.34 1.06
CA LEU A 17 10.54 7.12 -0.34
C LEU A 17 9.35 6.51 -1.08
N GLY A 18 8.75 7.28 -1.99
CA GLY A 18 7.67 6.81 -2.86
C GLY A 18 8.17 6.02 -4.07
N GLY A 19 7.50 4.92 -4.37
CA GLY A 19 7.88 3.98 -5.41
C GLY A 19 7.64 4.42 -6.87
N GLY A 20 6.95 5.54 -7.10
CA GLY A 20 6.60 5.98 -8.47
C GLY A 20 7.82 6.22 -9.35
N GLY A 21 8.81 6.95 -8.86
CA GLY A 21 10.06 7.25 -9.60
C GLY A 21 10.88 5.99 -9.87
N ILE A 22 11.17 5.19 -8.86
CA ILE A 22 11.94 3.95 -8.99
C ILE A 22 11.21 2.83 -9.75
N GLY A 23 9.90 2.98 -9.96
CA GLY A 23 9.07 2.09 -10.77
C GLY A 23 8.83 2.59 -12.21
N ASN A 24 9.55 3.60 -12.67
CA ASN A 24 9.41 4.18 -14.01
C ASN A 24 8.00 4.74 -14.34
N VAL A 25 7.23 5.16 -13.30
CA VAL A 25 5.88 5.72 -13.50
C VAL A 25 5.94 7.14 -14.07
N TRP A 26 6.97 7.90 -13.69
CA TRP A 26 7.11 9.31 -14.03
C TRP A 26 8.27 9.62 -14.99
N GLY A 27 8.81 8.60 -15.62
CA GLY A 27 9.93 8.70 -16.56
C GLY A 27 10.82 7.48 -16.50
N GLU A 28 11.67 7.31 -17.50
CA GLU A 28 12.62 6.21 -17.55
C GLU A 28 13.76 6.42 -16.54
N THR A 29 14.05 5.40 -15.78
CA THR A 29 15.16 5.31 -14.83
C THR A 29 15.81 3.93 -15.00
N SER A 30 17.13 3.85 -15.03
CA SER A 30 17.78 2.53 -15.05
C SER A 30 17.55 1.79 -13.71
N LYS A 31 17.63 0.47 -13.76
CA LYS A 31 17.48 -0.35 -12.56
C LYS A 31 18.56 -0.01 -11.52
N GLU A 32 19.78 0.22 -11.98
CA GLU A 32 20.94 0.58 -11.16
C GLU A 32 20.74 1.92 -10.44
N GLU A 33 20.24 2.94 -11.15
CA GLU A 33 19.91 4.25 -10.55
C GLU A 33 18.75 4.13 -9.55
N SER A 34 17.75 3.32 -9.85
CA SER A 34 16.61 3.09 -8.96
C SER A 34 17.07 2.41 -7.66
N ILE A 35 17.89 1.37 -7.73
CA ILE A 35 18.47 0.69 -6.56
C ILE A 35 19.37 1.65 -5.77
N ALA A 36 20.24 2.41 -6.45
CA ALA A 36 21.10 3.39 -5.80
C ALA A 36 20.28 4.47 -5.06
N SER A 37 19.13 4.87 -5.62
CA SER A 37 18.21 5.83 -4.97
C SER A 37 17.61 5.27 -3.68
N VAL A 38 17.22 3.98 -3.66
CA VAL A 38 16.74 3.32 -2.43
C VAL A 38 17.86 3.27 -1.37
N HIS A 39 19.08 2.86 -1.76
CA HIS A 39 20.22 2.82 -0.84
C HIS A 39 20.51 4.20 -0.26
N LEU A 40 20.59 5.24 -1.11
CA LEU A 40 20.84 6.61 -0.67
C LEU A 40 19.76 7.11 0.30
N ALA A 41 18.49 6.79 0.03
CA ALA A 41 17.39 7.15 0.92
C ALA A 41 17.56 6.52 2.32
N LEU A 42 17.79 5.21 2.37
CA LEU A 42 18.01 4.48 3.61
C LEU A 42 19.26 4.96 4.37
N GLU A 43 20.37 5.22 3.68
CA GLU A 43 21.61 5.76 4.26
C GLU A 43 21.45 7.21 4.76
N SER A 44 20.54 7.97 4.15
CA SER A 44 20.17 9.33 4.59
C SER A 44 19.19 9.32 5.77
N GLY A 45 18.79 8.13 6.25
CA GLY A 45 17.88 7.94 7.38
C GLY A 45 16.38 8.04 7.01
N ILE A 46 16.03 7.88 5.73
CA ILE A 46 14.64 7.62 5.31
C ILE A 46 14.40 6.13 5.52
N ASP A 47 13.58 5.79 6.51
CA ASP A 47 13.34 4.39 6.91
C ASP A 47 11.99 3.84 6.46
N HIS A 48 11.21 4.61 5.69
CA HIS A 48 9.92 4.18 5.16
C HIS A 48 9.92 4.16 3.63
N LEU A 49 9.61 2.99 3.06
CA LEU A 49 9.52 2.73 1.62
C LEU A 49 8.07 2.43 1.27
N ASP A 50 7.50 3.19 0.34
CA ASP A 50 6.09 3.07 -0.07
C ASP A 50 5.99 2.69 -1.56
N VAL A 51 5.67 1.43 -1.82
CA VAL A 51 5.54 0.85 -3.17
C VAL A 51 4.12 0.31 -3.43
N ALA A 52 3.91 -0.20 -4.62
CA ALA A 52 2.69 -0.92 -5.01
C ALA A 52 2.95 -1.81 -6.22
N PRO A 53 2.19 -2.93 -6.39
CA PRO A 53 2.30 -3.81 -7.55
C PRO A 53 2.04 -3.11 -8.89
N MET A 54 1.24 -2.04 -8.88
CA MET A 54 0.94 -1.27 -10.09
C MET A 54 2.04 -0.27 -10.48
N TYR A 55 2.97 0.06 -9.58
CA TYR A 55 4.04 1.00 -9.89
C TYR A 55 5.07 0.34 -10.81
N GLY A 56 5.04 0.76 -12.09
CA GLY A 56 5.85 0.17 -13.14
C GLY A 56 5.58 -1.32 -13.40
N LYS A 57 4.34 -1.78 -13.20
CA LYS A 57 3.97 -3.20 -13.33
C LYS A 57 4.83 -4.13 -12.44
N GLY A 58 5.02 -3.71 -11.19
CA GLY A 58 5.80 -4.40 -10.18
C GLY A 58 7.29 -4.05 -10.17
N GLU A 59 7.77 -3.13 -11.01
CA GLU A 59 9.17 -2.74 -11.03
C GLU A 59 9.61 -2.10 -9.72
N ALA A 60 8.77 -1.23 -9.11
CA ALA A 60 9.08 -0.63 -7.82
C ALA A 60 9.31 -1.68 -6.72
N GLU A 61 8.50 -2.73 -6.67
CA GLU A 61 8.67 -3.82 -5.69
C GLU A 61 9.94 -4.64 -5.98
N ARG A 62 10.26 -4.91 -7.26
CA ARG A 62 11.52 -5.59 -7.63
C ARG A 62 12.75 -4.80 -7.25
N VAL A 63 12.75 -3.49 -7.51
CA VAL A 63 13.85 -2.58 -7.14
C VAL A 63 14.03 -2.56 -5.63
N VAL A 64 12.95 -2.41 -4.87
CA VAL A 64 13.02 -2.42 -3.40
C VAL A 64 13.52 -3.77 -2.89
N GLY A 65 12.98 -4.90 -3.38
CA GLY A 65 13.41 -6.24 -2.99
C GLY A 65 14.92 -6.47 -3.19
N GLU A 66 15.47 -6.01 -4.31
CA GLU A 66 16.90 -6.10 -4.57
C GLU A 66 17.72 -5.20 -3.62
N ALA A 67 17.25 -3.96 -3.38
CA ALA A 67 17.96 -3.00 -2.55
C ALA A 67 17.99 -3.36 -1.06
N ILE A 68 16.95 -4.06 -0.55
CA ILE A 68 16.86 -4.44 0.87
C ILE A 68 17.44 -5.82 1.18
N LYS A 69 17.85 -6.59 0.19
CA LYS A 69 18.22 -8.00 0.28
C LYS A 69 19.26 -8.34 1.37
N GLU A 70 20.21 -7.43 1.60
CA GLU A 70 21.26 -7.60 2.60
C GLU A 70 21.04 -6.77 3.87
N ARG A 71 19.86 -6.14 4.00
CA ARG A 71 19.54 -5.28 5.14
C ARG A 71 18.73 -6.03 6.19
N SER A 72 18.96 -5.68 7.46
CA SER A 72 18.10 -6.17 8.54
C SER A 72 16.68 -5.67 8.31
N ARG A 73 15.69 -6.59 8.38
CA ARG A 73 14.26 -6.26 8.17
C ARG A 73 13.75 -5.19 9.14
N ASP A 74 14.32 -5.10 10.33
CA ASP A 74 13.95 -4.13 11.36
C ASP A 74 14.48 -2.71 11.10
N SER A 75 15.36 -2.55 10.11
CA SER A 75 16.00 -1.26 9.81
C SER A 75 15.15 -0.34 8.93
N PHE A 76 14.02 -0.79 8.44
CA PHE A 76 13.11 -0.02 7.58
C PHE A 76 11.65 -0.44 7.77
N ARG A 77 10.74 0.41 7.27
CA ARG A 77 9.31 0.15 7.17
C ARG A 77 8.93 -0.01 5.70
N LEU A 78 8.05 -0.95 5.42
CA LEU A 78 7.65 -1.30 4.06
C LEU A 78 6.14 -1.23 3.91
N THR A 79 5.69 -0.43 2.95
CA THR A 79 4.29 -0.34 2.56
C THR A 79 4.11 -0.89 1.15
N THR A 80 3.12 -1.77 0.98
CA THR A 80 2.58 -2.10 -0.34
C THR A 80 1.05 -2.02 -0.34
N LYS A 81 0.44 -2.23 -1.49
CA LYS A 81 -0.98 -1.93 -1.69
C LYS A 81 -1.64 -2.99 -2.57
N CYS A 82 -2.95 -3.10 -2.49
CA CYS A 82 -3.73 -3.89 -3.44
C CYS A 82 -4.92 -3.11 -3.97
N ALA A 83 -5.03 -3.07 -5.28
CA ALA A 83 -6.23 -2.63 -5.97
C ALA A 83 -7.25 -3.76 -5.98
N LEU A 84 -8.41 -3.51 -5.37
CA LEU A 84 -9.45 -4.51 -5.22
C LEU A 84 -10.34 -4.59 -6.45
N GLY A 85 -10.73 -3.43 -6.99
CA GLY A 85 -11.78 -3.36 -8.02
C GLY A 85 -13.17 -3.64 -7.44
N SER A 86 -14.13 -3.87 -8.32
CA SER A 86 -15.48 -4.27 -7.94
C SER A 86 -15.57 -5.80 -7.92
N LEU A 87 -15.22 -6.41 -6.80
CA LEU A 87 -15.32 -7.87 -6.59
C LEU A 87 -16.49 -8.20 -5.67
N PRO A 88 -17.06 -9.42 -5.79
CA PRO A 88 -17.95 -9.97 -4.77
C PRO A 88 -17.24 -10.02 -3.40
N ASP A 89 -18.00 -9.77 -2.33
CA ASP A 89 -17.45 -9.69 -0.97
C ASP A 89 -16.70 -10.99 -0.56
N GLU A 90 -17.18 -12.15 -1.01
CA GLU A 90 -16.58 -13.46 -0.76
C GLU A 90 -15.21 -13.67 -1.42
N GLU A 91 -14.86 -12.88 -2.44
CA GLU A 91 -13.57 -12.97 -3.16
C GLU A 91 -12.51 -12.00 -2.62
N VAL A 92 -12.88 -11.07 -1.74
CA VAL A 92 -12.01 -9.99 -1.27
C VAL A 92 -10.77 -10.51 -0.55
N TYR A 93 -10.94 -11.45 0.38
CA TYR A 93 -9.80 -12.03 1.10
C TYR A 93 -8.82 -12.73 0.16
N ASP A 94 -9.31 -13.57 -0.75
CA ASP A 94 -8.46 -14.30 -1.70
C ASP A 94 -7.70 -13.35 -2.63
N ARG A 95 -8.34 -12.27 -3.05
CA ARG A 95 -7.71 -11.22 -3.85
C ARG A 95 -6.57 -10.53 -3.08
N PHE A 96 -6.81 -10.11 -1.84
CA PHE A 96 -5.78 -9.50 -1.00
C PHE A 96 -4.64 -10.46 -0.71
N ASN A 97 -4.95 -11.67 -0.28
CA ASN A 97 -3.96 -12.68 0.05
C ASN A 97 -3.07 -13.04 -1.15
N THR A 98 -3.67 -13.25 -2.32
CA THR A 98 -2.92 -13.55 -3.55
C THR A 98 -2.01 -12.38 -3.96
N SER A 99 -2.53 -11.15 -3.92
CA SER A 99 -1.74 -9.96 -4.24
C SER A 99 -0.59 -9.77 -3.26
N LEU A 100 -0.87 -9.90 -1.96
CA LEU A 100 0.13 -9.73 -0.91
C LEU A 100 1.24 -10.80 -0.98
N ILE A 101 0.90 -12.08 -1.13
CA ILE A 101 1.90 -13.15 -1.29
C ILE A 101 2.82 -12.83 -2.46
N ARG A 102 2.27 -12.44 -3.61
CA ARG A 102 3.08 -12.05 -4.77
C ARG A 102 4.00 -10.87 -4.47
N SER A 103 3.53 -9.86 -3.74
CA SER A 103 4.34 -8.71 -3.33
C SER A 103 5.46 -9.12 -2.38
N LEU A 104 5.16 -9.96 -1.38
CA LEU A 104 6.13 -10.49 -0.43
C LEU A 104 7.22 -11.31 -1.14
N ASP A 105 6.84 -12.21 -2.04
CA ASP A 105 7.78 -12.99 -2.86
C ASP A 105 8.66 -12.08 -3.73
N THR A 106 8.06 -11.05 -4.35
CA THR A 106 8.79 -10.10 -5.20
C THR A 106 9.81 -9.29 -4.42
N MET A 107 9.48 -8.90 -3.20
CA MET A 107 10.35 -8.10 -2.34
C MET A 107 11.27 -8.94 -1.45
N GLY A 108 11.09 -10.27 -1.40
CA GLY A 108 11.91 -11.18 -0.60
C GLY A 108 11.73 -10.96 0.91
N THR A 109 10.50 -10.75 1.37
CA THR A 109 10.17 -10.52 2.79
C THR A 109 8.95 -11.32 3.21
N ASP A 110 8.83 -11.64 4.49
CA ASP A 110 7.74 -12.43 5.04
C ASP A 110 6.52 -11.58 5.44
N TYR A 111 6.70 -10.27 5.61
CA TYR A 111 5.64 -9.36 6.00
C TYR A 111 5.89 -7.93 5.50
N VAL A 112 4.82 -7.12 5.49
CA VAL A 112 4.91 -5.66 5.33
C VAL A 112 4.41 -4.95 6.59
N ASP A 113 4.96 -3.76 6.86
CA ASP A 113 4.55 -2.95 8.01
C ASP A 113 3.17 -2.33 7.80
N LEU A 114 2.84 -1.98 6.55
CA LEU A 114 1.56 -1.40 6.17
C LEU A 114 1.07 -1.96 4.84
N PHE A 115 -0.17 -2.42 4.83
CA PHE A 115 -0.85 -2.85 3.62
C PHE A 115 -2.08 -1.97 3.36
N LEU A 116 -2.14 -1.35 2.18
CA LEU A 116 -3.19 -0.39 1.87
C LEU A 116 -4.21 -0.92 0.85
N LEU A 117 -5.49 -0.68 1.12
CA LEU A 117 -6.50 -0.73 0.07
C LEU A 117 -6.21 0.37 -0.95
N HIS A 118 -5.95 -0.01 -2.21
CA HIS A 118 -5.61 0.91 -3.30
C HIS A 118 -6.79 1.09 -4.28
N SER A 119 -8.00 1.02 -3.75
CA SER A 119 -9.24 1.31 -4.46
C SER A 119 -9.85 2.60 -3.92
N GLN A 120 -10.54 3.34 -4.78
CA GLN A 120 -11.26 4.52 -4.35
C GLN A 120 -12.50 4.09 -3.55
N LEU A 121 -12.60 4.54 -2.31
CA LEU A 121 -13.80 4.39 -1.51
C LEU A 121 -14.91 5.32 -2.01
N ILE A 122 -16.11 4.77 -2.14
CA ILE A 122 -17.33 5.49 -2.53
C ILE A 122 -18.48 5.10 -1.59
N GLU A 123 -19.43 6.01 -1.40
CA GLU A 123 -20.58 5.75 -0.52
C GLU A 123 -21.49 4.64 -1.03
N ASN A 124 -21.84 4.66 -2.31
CA ASN A 124 -22.80 3.76 -2.93
C ASN A 124 -22.44 3.37 -4.36
N ASP A 125 -23.06 2.28 -4.88
CA ASP A 125 -22.90 1.75 -6.23
C ASP A 125 -23.51 2.61 -7.35
N HIS A 126 -23.77 3.88 -7.15
CA HIS A 126 -24.40 4.71 -8.17
C HIS A 126 -23.46 4.96 -9.34
N GLU A 127 -23.87 4.48 -10.52
CA GLU A 127 -23.21 4.64 -11.83
C GLU A 127 -22.87 6.09 -12.22
N SER A 128 -23.32 7.07 -11.47
CA SER A 128 -23.22 8.49 -11.81
C SER A 128 -21.97 9.20 -11.30
N GLN A 129 -21.16 8.56 -10.49
CA GLN A 129 -19.92 9.18 -9.98
C GLN A 129 -18.76 8.80 -10.87
N LYS A 130 -18.50 9.62 -11.89
CA LYS A 130 -17.23 9.53 -12.63
C LYS A 130 -16.09 9.78 -11.66
N PRO A 131 -15.11 8.86 -11.59
CA PRO A 131 -13.91 9.10 -10.78
C PRO A 131 -13.25 10.41 -11.24
N ASP A 132 -13.06 11.33 -10.31
CA ASP A 132 -12.55 12.69 -10.60
C ASP A 132 -11.03 12.72 -10.82
N SER A 133 -10.39 11.59 -10.93
CA SER A 133 -8.94 11.54 -11.19
C SER A 133 -8.56 10.55 -12.27
N SER A 134 -7.64 10.98 -13.13
CA SER A 134 -6.95 10.15 -14.13
C SER A 134 -6.17 8.96 -13.51
N PHE A 135 -6.10 8.88 -12.20
CA PHE A 135 -5.39 7.84 -11.43
C PHE A 135 -6.26 6.61 -11.13
N VAL A 136 -7.57 6.74 -11.18
CA VAL A 136 -8.49 5.62 -10.95
C VAL A 136 -8.90 5.07 -12.29
N ALA A 137 -8.26 3.98 -12.69
CA ALA A 137 -8.76 3.18 -13.80
C ALA A 137 -10.24 2.87 -13.52
N THR A 138 -11.11 3.13 -14.49
CA THR A 138 -12.52 2.77 -14.43
C THR A 138 -12.66 1.33 -13.95
N GLY A 139 -13.33 1.12 -12.80
CA GLY A 139 -13.51 -0.21 -12.20
C GLY A 139 -12.73 -0.48 -10.91
N ASN A 140 -11.94 0.46 -10.40
CA ASN A 140 -11.23 0.29 -9.12
C ASN A 140 -11.93 1.05 -7.99
N LEU A 141 -13.20 0.73 -7.77
CA LEU A 141 -14.07 1.34 -6.78
C LEU A 141 -14.44 0.31 -5.71
N THR A 142 -14.52 0.73 -4.45
CA THR A 142 -14.98 -0.10 -3.33
C THR A 142 -16.03 0.69 -2.57
N THR A 143 -17.22 0.13 -2.41
CA THR A 143 -18.29 0.77 -1.64
C THR A 143 -18.02 0.71 -0.15
N LEU A 144 -18.58 1.66 0.63
CA LEU A 144 -18.50 1.60 2.10
C LEU A 144 -19.09 0.30 2.63
N LYS A 145 -20.15 -0.21 2.01
CA LYS A 145 -20.74 -1.50 2.42
C LYS A 145 -19.72 -2.62 2.29
N SER A 146 -19.12 -2.82 1.10
CA SER A 146 -18.11 -3.85 0.88
C SER A 146 -16.85 -3.63 1.74
N PHE A 147 -16.51 -2.36 1.99
CA PHE A 147 -15.40 -2.02 2.88
C PHE A 147 -15.62 -2.60 4.30
N TYR A 148 -16.77 -2.36 4.91
CA TYR A 148 -17.05 -2.87 6.27
C TYR A 148 -17.31 -4.37 6.30
N ASP A 149 -18.04 -4.90 5.33
CA ASP A 149 -18.49 -6.29 5.32
C ASP A 149 -17.39 -7.27 4.89
N ALA A 150 -16.45 -6.85 4.04
CA ALA A 150 -15.45 -7.74 3.46
C ALA A 150 -13.99 -7.24 3.62
N VAL A 151 -13.70 -5.97 3.34
CA VAL A 151 -12.32 -5.46 3.37
C VAL A 151 -11.76 -5.46 4.80
N VAL A 152 -12.47 -4.90 5.77
CA VAL A 152 -12.03 -4.87 7.18
C VAL A 152 -11.78 -6.27 7.73
N PRO A 153 -12.71 -7.25 7.61
CA PRO A 153 -12.46 -8.62 8.05
C PRO A 153 -11.27 -9.29 7.36
N ALA A 154 -11.10 -9.06 6.07
CA ALA A 154 -9.98 -9.62 5.32
C ALA A 154 -8.62 -9.06 5.80
N MET A 155 -8.52 -7.74 5.99
CA MET A 155 -7.32 -7.06 6.49
C MET A 155 -6.96 -7.52 7.91
N GLU A 156 -7.96 -7.63 8.80
CA GLU A 156 -7.76 -8.15 10.16
C GLU A 156 -7.31 -9.62 10.16
N THR A 157 -7.77 -10.42 9.20
CA THR A 157 -7.32 -11.80 9.03
C THR A 157 -5.85 -11.85 8.62
N LEU A 158 -5.44 -11.10 7.61
CA LEU A 158 -4.04 -11.02 7.17
C LEU A 158 -3.11 -10.52 8.29
N LYS A 159 -3.60 -9.58 9.12
CA LYS A 159 -2.88 -9.10 10.30
C LYS A 159 -2.70 -10.19 11.36
N LYS A 160 -3.73 -10.98 11.66
CA LYS A 160 -3.65 -12.14 12.57
C LYS A 160 -2.70 -13.23 12.05
N GLU A 161 -2.59 -13.38 10.73
CA GLU A 161 -1.66 -14.30 10.08
C GLU A 161 -0.20 -13.80 10.11
N GLY A 162 0.04 -12.57 10.55
CA GLY A 162 1.36 -11.96 10.64
C GLY A 162 1.97 -11.53 9.30
N LYS A 163 1.19 -11.55 8.22
CA LYS A 163 1.62 -11.11 6.88
C LYS A 163 1.69 -9.60 6.74
N ILE A 164 0.88 -8.89 7.52
CA ILE A 164 0.87 -7.44 7.62
C ILE A 164 0.87 -7.04 9.10
N LEU A 165 1.57 -5.98 9.46
CA LEU A 165 1.52 -5.48 10.83
C LEU A 165 0.36 -4.49 11.04
N ASN A 166 0.08 -3.72 10.01
CA ASN A 166 -0.99 -2.73 10.01
C ASN A 166 -1.62 -2.64 8.62
N TRP A 167 -2.81 -2.05 8.57
CA TRP A 167 -3.47 -1.78 7.32
C TRP A 167 -4.12 -0.39 7.31
N GLY A 168 -4.50 0.09 6.14
CA GLY A 168 -5.15 1.36 5.94
C GLY A 168 -5.82 1.47 4.58
N ILE A 169 -6.30 2.67 4.29
CA ILE A 169 -6.92 3.02 3.01
C ILE A 169 -6.03 4.00 2.24
N GLY A 170 -6.03 3.86 0.93
CA GLY A 170 -5.42 4.81 0.01
C GLY A 170 -6.43 5.89 -0.42
N PRO A 171 -6.66 6.06 -1.73
CA PRO A 171 -7.56 7.09 -2.23
C PRO A 171 -9.03 6.80 -1.90
N GLY A 172 -9.86 7.86 -1.81
CA GLY A 172 -11.30 7.76 -1.62
C GLY A 172 -11.96 9.10 -1.82
N GLN A 173 -13.28 9.09 -1.93
CA GLN A 173 -14.07 10.32 -1.84
C GLN A 173 -13.95 10.89 -0.42
N GLU A 174 -13.90 12.20 -0.31
CA GLU A 174 -13.64 12.88 0.97
C GLU A 174 -14.66 12.45 2.05
N GLU A 175 -15.95 12.45 1.72
CA GLU A 175 -17.00 12.02 2.63
C GLU A 175 -16.83 10.57 3.08
N ALA A 176 -16.64 9.66 2.14
CA ALA A 176 -16.47 8.24 2.44
C ALA A 176 -15.21 7.95 3.30
N VAL A 177 -14.12 8.67 3.04
CA VAL A 177 -12.89 8.55 3.85
C VAL A 177 -13.10 9.12 5.25
N CYS A 178 -13.78 10.26 5.39
CA CYS A 178 -14.09 10.83 6.68
C CYS A 178 -14.98 9.91 7.52
N ASP A 179 -15.99 9.29 6.91
CA ASP A 179 -16.88 8.34 7.61
C ASP A 179 -16.09 7.13 8.13
N VAL A 180 -15.17 6.58 7.32
CA VAL A 180 -14.30 5.48 7.76
C VAL A 180 -13.40 5.92 8.92
N ILE A 181 -12.75 7.07 8.83
CA ILE A 181 -11.88 7.58 9.90
C ILE A 181 -12.67 7.75 11.20
N LEU A 182 -13.86 8.37 11.13
CA LEU A 182 -14.69 8.61 12.31
C LEU A 182 -15.24 7.31 12.91
N SER A 183 -15.56 6.31 12.10
CA SER A 183 -16.10 5.04 12.57
C SER A 183 -15.04 4.12 13.17
N LEU A 184 -13.79 4.18 12.70
CA LEU A 184 -12.69 3.33 13.14
C LEU A 184 -11.80 3.94 14.23
N ILE A 185 -12.05 5.19 14.64
CA ILE A 185 -11.22 5.89 15.62
C ILE A 185 -11.20 5.21 17.01
N HIS A 186 -12.12 4.29 17.26
CA HIS A 186 -12.27 3.59 18.54
C HIS A 186 -11.80 2.12 18.51
N ILE A 187 -11.19 1.67 17.41
CA ILE A 187 -10.69 0.32 17.26
C ILE A 187 -9.22 0.21 17.71
#